data_794ddd3c896fea68b356f16da675f809
#
_entry.id   794ddd3c896fea68b356f16da675f809
#
_cell.length_a   1.000
_cell.length_b   1.000
_cell.length_c   1.000
_cell.angle_alpha   90.00
_cell.angle_beta   90.00
_cell.angle_gamma   90.00
#
_symmetry.space_group_name_H-M   'P 1'
#
loop_
_entity.id
_entity.type
_entity.pdbx_description
1 polymer ?
#
loop_
_entity_poly.entity_id
_entity_poly.type
_entity_poly.pdbx_seq_one_letter_code
_entity_poly.pdbx_strand_id
1 'polypeptide(L)'
;MGFYRTLKAGQHYLNSWPLEPKLGAIFPENRVIKATLFAQKMMPFLAVLFVVWQQIYARGDNMALAVAVLSALFALCLPLQGFYWLGKRAQTALSPQSAVGFHHVLEKLKEKQEVIPSFSDKPTYFDLAKLLNLAQKKLPRDFWQDL
;
A
#
# COMPACT_ATOMS: atom_id res chain seq x y z
N MET A 1 17.32 -3.17 -9.00
CA MET A 1 16.45 -3.95 -8.13
C MET A 1 15.48 -4.77 -8.92
N GLY A 2 15.30 -6.03 -8.51
CA GLY A 2 14.35 -6.90 -9.17
C GLY A 2 12.90 -6.54 -8.85
N PHE A 3 12.02 -6.89 -9.77
CA PHE A 3 10.57 -6.74 -9.60
C PHE A 3 10.07 -7.36 -8.29
N TYR A 4 10.59 -8.55 -7.96
CA TYR A 4 10.22 -9.26 -6.73
C TYR A 4 10.56 -8.45 -5.48
N ARG A 5 11.74 -7.83 -5.45
CA ARG A 5 12.16 -6.99 -4.32
C ARG A 5 11.23 -5.79 -4.14
N THR A 6 10.82 -5.18 -5.25
CA THR A 6 9.88 -4.06 -5.22
C THR A 6 8.53 -4.48 -4.68
N LEU A 7 8.02 -5.65 -5.10
CA LEU A 7 6.76 -6.20 -4.59
C LEU A 7 6.84 -6.47 -3.08
N LYS A 8 7.95 -7.05 -2.64
CA LYS A 8 8.16 -7.34 -1.23
C LYS A 8 8.26 -6.06 -0.39
N ALA A 9 8.96 -5.05 -0.91
CA ALA A 9 9.03 -3.74 -0.27
C ALA A 9 7.65 -3.10 -0.17
N GLY A 10 6.83 -3.23 -1.21
CA GLY A 10 5.45 -2.74 -1.20
C GLY A 10 4.59 -3.42 -0.14
N GLN A 11 4.76 -4.73 0.04
CA GLN A 11 4.06 -5.47 1.07
C GLN A 11 4.45 -5.00 2.47
N HIS A 12 5.75 -4.80 2.72
CA HIS A 12 6.23 -4.26 4.00
C HIS A 12 5.71 -2.86 4.26
N TYR A 13 5.68 -2.02 3.21
CA TYR A 13 5.18 -0.66 3.29
C TYR A 13 3.69 -0.65 3.65
N LEU A 14 2.92 -1.51 2.99
CA LEU A 14 1.49 -1.67 3.27
C LEU A 14 1.25 -2.08 4.73
N ASN A 15 2.03 -3.04 5.22
CA ASN A 15 1.88 -3.54 6.59
C ASN A 15 2.32 -2.51 7.64
N SER A 16 3.25 -1.61 7.28
CA SER A 16 3.77 -0.60 8.19
C SER A 16 2.93 0.67 8.21
N TRP A 17 2.14 0.94 7.16
CA TRP A 17 1.36 2.17 7.06
C TRP A 17 0.14 2.10 7.97
N PRO A 18 -0.04 3.08 8.88
CA PRO A 18 -1.27 3.14 9.69
C PRO A 18 -2.44 3.62 8.83
N LEU A 19 -3.55 2.90 8.85
CA LEU A 19 -4.77 3.24 8.09
C LEU A 19 -5.62 4.24 8.86
N GLU A 20 -5.05 5.38 9.18
CA GLU A 20 -5.76 6.46 9.86
C GLU A 20 -6.55 7.29 8.84
N PRO A 21 -7.87 7.52 9.02
CA PRO A 21 -8.68 8.25 8.04
C PRO A 21 -8.15 9.64 7.71
N LYS A 22 -7.53 10.33 8.66
CA LYS A 22 -6.99 11.67 8.45
C LYS A 22 -5.79 11.69 7.51
N LEU A 23 -5.00 10.61 7.49
CA LEU A 23 -3.89 10.48 6.56
C LEU A 23 -4.38 10.32 5.13
N GLY A 24 -5.58 9.80 4.93
CA GLY A 24 -6.16 9.64 3.61
C GLY A 24 -6.40 10.95 2.89
N ALA A 25 -6.57 12.05 3.63
CA ALA A 25 -6.72 13.39 3.05
C ALA A 25 -5.39 13.97 2.57
N ILE A 26 -4.27 13.50 3.13
CA ILE A 26 -2.93 14.04 2.87
C ILE A 26 -2.16 13.14 1.91
N PHE A 27 -2.28 11.82 2.07
CA PHE A 27 -1.48 10.83 1.34
C PHE A 27 -2.38 9.90 0.53
N PRO A 28 -2.01 9.61 -0.74
CA PRO A 28 -2.76 8.64 -1.56
C PRO A 28 -2.59 7.19 -1.10
N GLU A 29 -1.62 6.91 -0.23
CA GLU A 29 -1.32 5.56 0.24
C GLU A 29 -2.53 4.86 0.84
N ASN A 30 -3.36 5.57 1.61
CA ASN A 30 -4.56 4.98 2.19
C ASN A 30 -5.48 4.41 1.13
N ARG A 31 -5.70 5.14 0.03
CA ARG A 31 -6.54 4.68 -1.08
C ARG A 31 -5.93 3.50 -1.79
N VAL A 32 -4.63 3.57 -2.08
CA VAL A 32 -3.92 2.50 -2.79
C VAL A 32 -3.89 1.23 -1.94
N ILE A 33 -3.63 1.36 -0.63
CA ILE A 33 -3.61 0.21 0.28
C ILE A 33 -4.98 -0.45 0.34
N LYS A 34 -6.05 0.33 0.51
CA LYS A 34 -7.41 -0.20 0.56
C LYS A 34 -7.79 -0.89 -0.76
N ALA A 35 -7.46 -0.26 -1.89
CA ALA A 35 -7.72 -0.83 -3.21
C ALA A 35 -6.92 -2.12 -3.42
N THR A 36 -5.65 -2.15 -3.00
CA THR A 36 -4.78 -3.32 -3.13
C THR A 36 -5.29 -4.48 -2.28
N LEU A 37 -5.68 -4.22 -1.03
CA LEU A 37 -6.25 -5.24 -0.15
C LEU A 37 -7.56 -5.79 -0.69
N PHE A 38 -8.42 -4.91 -1.20
CA PHE A 38 -9.67 -5.32 -1.83
C PHE A 38 -9.40 -6.19 -3.05
N ALA A 39 -8.46 -5.76 -3.92
CA ALA A 39 -8.10 -6.51 -5.10
C ALA A 39 -7.50 -7.87 -4.74
N GLN A 40 -6.61 -7.92 -3.75
CA GLN A 40 -6.01 -9.16 -3.29
C GLN A 40 -7.06 -10.16 -2.80
N LYS A 41 -8.13 -9.65 -2.18
CA LYS A 41 -9.22 -10.49 -1.67
C LYS A 41 -10.19 -10.90 -2.77
N MET A 42 -10.55 -9.99 -3.68
CA MET A 42 -11.63 -10.19 -4.64
C MET A 42 -11.18 -10.67 -6.01
N MET A 43 -9.98 -10.31 -6.47
CA MET A 43 -9.55 -10.65 -7.83
C MET A 43 -9.40 -12.15 -8.07
N PRO A 44 -8.85 -12.96 -7.13
CA PRO A 44 -8.84 -14.42 -7.33
C PRO A 44 -10.24 -15.00 -7.50
N PHE A 45 -11.22 -14.49 -6.76
CA PHE A 45 -12.62 -14.91 -6.90
C PHE A 45 -13.15 -14.56 -8.30
N LEU A 46 -12.90 -13.33 -8.77
CA LEU A 46 -13.32 -12.91 -10.11
C LEU A 46 -12.62 -13.72 -11.20
N ALA A 47 -11.34 -14.05 -11.03
CA ALA A 47 -10.61 -14.86 -11.99
C ALA A 47 -11.26 -16.23 -12.16
N VAL A 48 -11.62 -16.89 -11.06
CA VAL A 48 -12.32 -18.17 -11.08
C VAL A 48 -13.69 -18.01 -11.73
N LEU A 49 -14.40 -16.93 -11.39
CA LEU A 49 -15.74 -16.64 -11.93
C LEU A 49 -15.71 -16.50 -13.44
N PHE A 50 -14.73 -15.82 -14.02
CA PHE A 50 -14.59 -15.67 -15.47
C PHE A 50 -14.49 -17.02 -16.16
N VAL A 51 -13.64 -17.90 -15.64
CA VAL A 51 -13.45 -19.24 -16.23
C VAL A 51 -14.69 -20.11 -16.07
N VAL A 52 -15.32 -20.09 -14.89
CA VAL A 52 -16.54 -20.86 -14.61
C VAL A 52 -17.68 -20.39 -15.51
N TRP A 53 -17.84 -19.07 -15.65
CA TRP A 53 -18.89 -18.49 -16.51
C TRP A 53 -18.72 -18.96 -17.95
N GLN A 54 -17.47 -18.91 -18.47
CA GLN A 54 -17.19 -19.39 -19.83
C GLN A 54 -17.55 -20.86 -19.98
N GLN A 55 -17.21 -21.72 -19.01
CA GLN A 55 -17.51 -23.15 -19.06
C GLN A 55 -19.01 -23.43 -19.04
N ILE A 56 -19.81 -22.58 -18.37
CA ILE A 56 -21.26 -22.76 -18.29
C ILE A 56 -21.95 -22.28 -19.57
N TYR A 57 -21.59 -21.09 -20.09
CA TYR A 57 -22.34 -20.43 -21.15
C TYR A 57 -21.70 -20.53 -22.53
N ALA A 58 -20.39 -20.77 -22.63
CA ALA A 58 -19.68 -20.80 -23.90
C ALA A 58 -18.74 -22.03 -23.99
N ARG A 59 -19.17 -23.14 -23.41
CA ARG A 59 -18.39 -24.37 -23.41
C ARG A 59 -18.10 -24.82 -24.85
N GLY A 60 -16.83 -25.15 -25.12
CA GLY A 60 -16.41 -25.58 -26.46
C GLY A 60 -15.99 -24.43 -27.37
N ASP A 61 -16.19 -23.17 -26.98
CA ASP A 61 -15.72 -22.02 -27.74
C ASP A 61 -14.30 -21.66 -27.28
N ASN A 62 -13.31 -21.99 -28.12
CA ASN A 62 -11.90 -21.74 -27.80
C ASN A 62 -11.58 -20.25 -27.68
N MET A 63 -12.23 -19.41 -28.46
CA MET A 63 -12.01 -17.96 -28.40
C MET A 63 -12.54 -17.40 -27.08
N ALA A 64 -13.72 -17.82 -26.64
CA ALA A 64 -14.28 -17.41 -25.36
C ALA A 64 -13.40 -17.89 -24.20
N LEU A 65 -12.84 -19.10 -24.28
CA LEU A 65 -11.93 -19.61 -23.29
C LEU A 65 -10.65 -18.78 -23.20
N ALA A 66 -10.07 -18.40 -24.35
CA ALA A 66 -8.90 -17.56 -24.39
C ALA A 66 -9.14 -16.20 -23.75
N VAL A 67 -10.27 -15.56 -24.03
CA VAL A 67 -10.66 -14.28 -23.45
C VAL A 67 -10.84 -14.41 -21.93
N ALA A 68 -11.50 -15.49 -21.48
CA ALA A 68 -11.70 -15.73 -20.05
C ALA A 68 -10.38 -15.92 -19.30
N VAL A 69 -9.45 -16.69 -19.86
CA VAL A 69 -8.14 -16.93 -19.25
C VAL A 69 -7.32 -15.64 -19.19
N LEU A 70 -7.30 -14.85 -20.28
CA LEU A 70 -6.61 -13.56 -20.31
C LEU A 70 -7.20 -12.58 -19.29
N SER A 71 -8.52 -12.53 -19.18
CA SER A 71 -9.20 -11.69 -18.20
C SER A 71 -8.88 -12.11 -16.77
N ALA A 72 -8.81 -13.43 -16.51
CA ALA A 72 -8.45 -13.97 -15.21
C ALA A 72 -7.02 -13.61 -14.84
N LEU A 73 -6.07 -13.75 -15.78
CA LEU A 73 -4.67 -13.38 -15.55
C LEU A 73 -4.53 -11.88 -15.28
N PHE A 74 -5.25 -11.04 -16.03
CA PHE A 74 -5.25 -9.60 -15.83
C PHE A 74 -5.77 -9.25 -14.42
N ALA A 75 -6.86 -9.89 -14.00
CA ALA A 75 -7.44 -9.67 -12.68
C ALA A 75 -6.44 -10.05 -11.57
N LEU A 76 -5.71 -11.16 -11.73
CA LEU A 76 -4.71 -11.59 -10.76
C LEU A 76 -3.50 -10.67 -10.71
N CYS A 77 -3.23 -9.91 -11.78
CA CYS A 77 -2.12 -8.96 -11.83
C CYS A 77 -2.43 -7.64 -11.12
N LEU A 78 -3.71 -7.29 -10.91
CA LEU A 78 -4.09 -6.01 -10.31
C LEU A 78 -3.50 -5.80 -8.89
N PRO A 79 -3.58 -6.77 -7.97
CA PRO A 79 -2.95 -6.60 -6.66
C PRO A 79 -1.42 -6.44 -6.77
N LEU A 80 -0.79 -7.13 -7.73
CA LEU A 80 0.66 -7.00 -7.94
C LEU A 80 1.04 -5.60 -8.36
N GLN A 81 0.22 -4.94 -9.19
CA GLN A 81 0.45 -3.55 -9.58
C GLN A 81 0.38 -2.61 -8.37
N GLY A 82 -0.57 -2.86 -7.48
CA GLY A 82 -0.68 -2.09 -6.24
C GLY A 82 0.55 -2.24 -5.36
N PHE A 83 1.02 -3.47 -5.15
CA PHE A 83 2.24 -3.72 -4.37
C PHE A 83 3.48 -3.11 -5.04
N TYR A 84 3.57 -3.16 -6.37
CA TYR A 84 4.67 -2.56 -7.10
C TYR A 84 4.71 -1.05 -6.90
N TRP A 85 3.56 -0.38 -7.02
CA TRP A 85 3.46 1.06 -6.79
C TRP A 85 3.89 1.42 -5.37
N LEU A 86 3.39 0.67 -4.38
CA LEU A 86 3.74 0.89 -2.97
C LEU A 86 5.23 0.68 -2.73
N GLY A 87 5.83 -0.34 -3.37
CA GLY A 87 7.28 -0.59 -3.24
C GLY A 87 8.11 0.53 -3.82
N LYS A 88 7.73 1.05 -4.98
CA LYS A 88 8.39 2.21 -5.59
C LYS A 88 8.24 3.44 -4.71
N ARG A 89 7.02 3.67 -4.21
CA ARG A 89 6.73 4.80 -3.33
C ARG A 89 7.56 4.73 -2.05
N ALA A 90 7.67 3.52 -1.46
CA ALA A 90 8.42 3.31 -0.23
C ALA A 90 9.87 3.73 -0.35
N GLN A 91 10.47 3.55 -1.53
CA GLN A 91 11.88 3.86 -1.78
C GLN A 91 12.10 5.31 -2.22
N THR A 92 11.03 6.05 -2.48
CA THR A 92 11.09 7.45 -2.93
C THR A 92 11.35 8.37 -1.74
N ALA A 93 12.25 9.34 -1.92
CA ALA A 93 12.50 10.35 -0.90
C ALA A 93 11.27 11.22 -0.68
N LEU A 94 11.08 11.69 0.55
CA LEU A 94 9.94 12.53 0.90
C LEU A 94 9.98 13.85 0.13
N SER A 95 8.78 14.30 -0.32
CA SER A 95 8.63 15.65 -0.84
C SER A 95 8.87 16.67 0.29
N PRO A 96 9.17 17.94 -0.04
CA PRO A 96 9.39 18.94 1.01
C PRO A 96 8.23 19.07 1.98
N GLN A 97 6.98 18.99 1.51
CA GLN A 97 5.79 19.06 2.36
C GLN A 97 5.71 17.86 3.30
N SER A 98 5.97 16.68 2.78
CA SER A 98 5.95 15.43 3.57
C SER A 98 7.09 15.42 4.58
N ALA A 99 8.25 15.99 4.23
CA ALA A 99 9.40 16.09 5.13
C ALA A 99 9.08 16.98 6.35
N VAL A 100 8.34 18.06 6.15
CA VAL A 100 7.88 18.92 7.26
C VAL A 100 7.00 18.10 8.21
N GLY A 101 6.07 17.33 7.68
CA GLY A 101 5.22 16.44 8.49
C GLY A 101 6.04 15.40 9.23
N PHE A 102 7.04 14.82 8.57
CA PHE A 102 7.94 13.84 9.18
C PHE A 102 8.64 14.43 10.41
N HIS A 103 9.23 15.60 10.26
CA HIS A 103 9.94 16.26 11.37
C HIS A 103 8.99 16.65 12.50
N HIS A 104 7.77 17.08 12.17
CA HIS A 104 6.76 17.41 13.17
C HIS A 104 6.42 16.19 14.04
N VAL A 105 6.18 15.04 13.40
CA VAL A 105 5.89 13.79 14.10
C VAL A 105 7.10 13.37 14.96
N LEU A 106 8.30 13.50 14.41
CA LEU A 106 9.54 13.13 15.10
C LEU A 106 9.70 13.96 16.38
N GLU A 107 9.47 15.29 16.30
CA GLU A 107 9.56 16.15 17.46
C GLU A 107 8.54 15.78 18.54
N LYS A 108 7.30 15.47 18.14
CA LYS A 108 6.26 15.05 19.08
C LYS A 108 6.65 13.76 19.82
N LEU A 109 7.26 12.82 19.12
CA LEU A 109 7.74 11.59 19.75
C LEU A 109 8.91 11.85 20.70
N LYS A 110 9.79 12.77 20.35
CA LYS A 110 10.91 13.16 21.23
C LYS A 110 10.39 13.83 22.51
N GLU A 111 9.36 14.65 22.42
CA GLU A 111 8.72 15.26 23.58
C GLU A 111 8.17 14.22 24.55
N LYS A 112 7.70 13.09 24.03
CA LYS A 112 7.18 11.98 24.84
C LYS A 112 8.29 11.05 25.35
N GLN A 113 9.56 11.36 25.03
CA GLN A 113 10.74 10.56 25.43
C GLN A 113 10.67 9.12 24.92
N GLU A 114 10.02 8.90 23.77
CA GLU A 114 9.95 7.58 23.17
C GLU A 114 11.26 7.21 22.47
N VAL A 115 11.54 5.90 22.44
CA VAL A 115 12.68 5.38 21.70
C VAL A 115 12.38 5.48 20.21
N ILE A 116 13.22 6.20 19.48
CA ILE A 116 13.02 6.47 18.05
C ILE A 116 14.11 5.78 17.26
N PRO A 117 13.76 5.00 16.19
CA PRO A 117 14.76 4.44 15.30
C PRO A 117 15.59 5.54 14.64
N SER A 118 16.82 5.22 14.30
CA SER A 118 17.68 6.12 13.55
C SER A 118 17.21 6.18 12.10
N PHE A 119 17.06 7.39 11.56
CA PHE A 119 16.68 7.62 10.16
C PHE A 119 17.81 8.29 9.40
N SER A 120 17.86 8.07 8.09
CA SER A 120 18.83 8.72 7.23
C SER A 120 18.54 10.23 7.08
N ASP A 121 19.53 10.98 6.58
CA ASP A 121 19.36 12.42 6.31
C ASP A 121 18.28 12.70 5.27
N LYS A 122 18.04 11.75 4.36
CA LYS A 122 16.99 11.83 3.35
C LYS A 122 15.97 10.72 3.60
N PRO A 123 14.99 10.93 4.49
CA PRO A 123 14.02 9.89 4.79
C PRO A 123 13.13 9.60 3.58
N THR A 124 12.74 8.34 3.43
CA THR A 124 11.85 7.87 2.39
C THR A 124 10.43 7.76 2.94
N TYR A 125 9.45 7.50 2.05
CA TYR A 125 8.09 7.24 2.49
C TYR A 125 7.99 6.01 3.39
N PHE A 126 8.87 5.04 3.23
CA PHE A 126 8.91 3.88 4.14
C PHE A 126 9.32 4.30 5.55
N ASP A 127 10.29 5.20 5.67
CA ASP A 127 10.70 5.77 6.96
C ASP A 127 9.53 6.54 7.60
N LEU A 128 8.79 7.30 6.79
CA LEU A 128 7.59 8.00 7.25
C LEU A 128 6.54 7.02 7.76
N ALA A 129 6.32 5.91 7.06
CA ALA A 129 5.35 4.89 7.47
C ALA A 129 5.71 4.28 8.82
N LYS A 130 6.98 3.98 9.04
CA LYS A 130 7.47 3.46 10.33
C LYS A 130 7.23 4.48 11.45
N LEU A 131 7.54 5.74 11.18
CA LEU A 131 7.37 6.81 12.16
C LEU A 131 5.90 7.02 12.50
N LEU A 132 5.01 7.04 11.50
CA LEU A 132 3.58 7.20 11.71
C LEU A 132 2.98 6.00 12.45
N ASN A 133 3.46 4.80 12.16
CA ASN A 133 3.03 3.60 12.88
C ASN A 133 3.39 3.70 14.36
N LEU A 134 4.61 4.14 14.66
CA LEU A 134 5.05 4.36 16.04
C LEU A 134 4.22 5.45 16.70
N ALA A 135 3.94 6.54 16.00
CA ALA A 135 3.13 7.63 16.50
C ALA A 135 1.70 7.18 16.82
N GLN A 136 1.11 6.34 15.96
CA GLN A 136 -0.23 5.78 16.19
C GLN A 136 -0.29 5.00 17.50
N LYS A 137 0.79 4.27 17.83
CA LYS A 137 0.84 3.46 19.05
C LYS A 137 1.15 4.27 20.30
N LYS A 138 1.92 5.35 20.18
CA LYS A 138 2.51 6.05 21.32
C LYS A 138 1.91 7.42 21.58
N LEU A 139 1.29 8.06 20.58
CA LEU A 139 0.71 9.38 20.71
C LEU A 139 -0.82 9.30 20.80
N PRO A 140 -1.47 10.29 21.48
CA PRO A 140 -2.93 10.33 21.55
C PRO A 140 -3.55 10.61 20.17
N ARG A 141 -4.82 10.24 20.00
CA ARG A 141 -5.52 10.44 18.73
C ARG A 141 -5.58 11.89 18.28
N ASP A 142 -5.62 12.81 19.23
CA ASP A 142 -5.69 14.25 18.94
C ASP A 142 -4.49 14.73 18.12
N PHE A 143 -3.37 14.03 18.19
CA PHE A 143 -2.18 14.34 17.42
C PHE A 143 -2.47 14.41 15.92
N TRP A 144 -3.33 13.51 15.41
CA TRP A 144 -3.63 13.46 13.97
C TRP A 144 -4.32 14.72 13.46
N GLN A 145 -4.96 15.49 14.34
CA GLN A 145 -5.64 16.73 13.96
C GLN A 145 -4.65 17.84 13.68
N ASP A 146 -3.44 17.76 14.20
CA ASP A 146 -2.40 18.77 14.05
C ASP A 146 -1.55 18.59 12.78
N LEU A 147 -1.77 17.50 12.03
CA LEU A 147 -1.03 17.23 10.79
C LEU A 147 -1.56 18.00 9.58
#